data_5f4fe36e8f34d647de4a610851115dcd
#
_entry.id   5f4fe36e8f34d647de4a610851115dcd
#
_cell.length_a   1.000
_cell.length_b   1.000
_cell.length_c   1.000
_cell.angle_alpha   90.00
_cell.angle_beta   90.00
_cell.angle_gamma   90.00
#
_symmetry.space_group_name_H-M   'P 1'
#
loop_
_entity.id
_entity.type
_entity.pdbx_description
1 polymer ?
#
loop_
_entity_poly.entity_id
_entity_poly.type
_entity_poly.pdbx_seq_one_letter_code
_entity_poly.pdbx_strand_id
1 'polypeptide(L)'
;HESVISPATGHIFTNESGAIEATGHKVHAVETEDGKIRPEDIRKIIDVHQNKPHQVKQKLVYISNSTEVGTIYSKKELIDLYQFCQENNLFLFVDGARLGHALMAETNDLTLEDFGKYTDAFYWGGTKNGALIGEAMVINNEELQSEFGFHLKQKGAMLAKGRLLGIQFQELLKDDLYFDLANLANQNAMKIKKSFQEIGCHFLSETFTNQIFPILNNSQIEKLSENFDFYVWKKIDEEKSAVRI
;
A
#
# COMPACT_ATOMS: atom_id res chain seq x y z
N HIS A 1 22.33 9.61 2.78
CA HIS A 1 22.56 9.88 1.34
C HIS A 1 21.75 8.94 0.43
N GLU A 2 20.95 8.06 0.99
CA GLU A 2 20.07 7.13 0.26
C GLU A 2 18.65 7.68 0.14
N SER A 3 17.86 7.14 -0.77
CA SER A 3 16.51 7.59 -1.06
C SER A 3 15.58 6.45 -1.41
N VAL A 4 14.28 6.74 -1.30
CA VAL A 4 13.17 5.84 -1.61
C VAL A 4 12.45 6.34 -2.86
N ILE A 5 12.04 5.43 -3.73
CA ILE A 5 11.14 5.71 -4.86
C ILE A 5 9.74 5.21 -4.47
N SER A 6 8.73 6.06 -4.58
CA SER A 6 7.34 5.77 -4.20
C SER A 6 6.37 6.31 -5.23
N PRO A 7 5.16 5.71 -5.43
CA PRO A 7 4.08 6.42 -6.12
C PRO A 7 3.80 7.75 -5.42
N ALA A 8 3.37 8.77 -6.16
CA ALA A 8 2.95 10.04 -5.59
C ALA A 8 1.70 9.91 -4.68
N THR A 9 0.93 8.83 -4.85
CA THR A 9 -0.16 8.44 -3.94
C THR A 9 0.31 7.64 -2.73
N GLY A 10 1.58 7.17 -2.72
CA GLY A 10 2.12 6.32 -1.67
C GLY A 10 2.06 6.94 -0.28
N HIS A 11 1.69 6.15 0.71
CA HIS A 11 1.43 6.62 2.07
C HIS A 11 2.65 7.31 2.69
N ILE A 12 3.86 6.81 2.42
CA ILE A 12 5.11 7.43 2.90
C ILE A 12 5.38 8.82 2.33
N PHE A 13 4.77 9.16 1.20
CA PHE A 13 4.90 10.50 0.60
C PHE A 13 3.80 11.46 1.06
N THR A 14 2.57 10.96 1.29
CA THR A 14 1.39 11.80 1.51
C THR A 14 0.95 11.89 2.98
N ASN A 15 1.15 10.85 3.79
CA ASN A 15 0.43 10.71 5.07
C ASN A 15 1.30 10.45 6.31
N GLU A 16 2.62 10.25 6.20
CA GLU A 16 3.46 9.83 7.34
C GLU A 16 4.20 11.00 8.02
N SER A 17 3.72 12.22 7.81
CA SER A 17 4.27 13.43 8.47
C SER A 17 5.79 13.58 8.31
N GLY A 18 6.34 13.15 7.16
CA GLY A 18 7.77 13.21 6.90
C GLY A 18 8.59 12.16 7.66
N ALA A 19 8.02 10.99 7.98
CA ALA A 19 8.72 9.95 8.73
C ALA A 19 10.00 9.45 8.02
N ILE A 20 9.97 9.37 6.69
CA ILE A 20 11.14 8.96 5.90
C ILE A 20 12.21 10.07 5.92
N GLU A 21 11.81 11.33 5.71
CA GLU A 21 12.69 12.49 5.74
C GLU A 21 13.32 12.69 7.14
N ALA A 22 12.58 12.39 8.20
CA ALA A 22 13.09 12.44 9.57
C ALA A 22 14.19 11.41 9.84
N THR A 23 14.32 10.37 9.04
CA THR A 23 15.46 9.43 9.08
C THR A 23 16.64 9.88 8.19
N GLY A 24 16.54 11.05 7.54
CA GLY A 24 17.56 11.60 6.66
C GLY A 24 17.51 11.08 5.21
N HIS A 25 16.39 10.49 4.80
CA HIS A 25 16.21 9.94 3.46
C HIS A 25 15.22 10.78 2.64
N LYS A 26 15.49 10.92 1.36
CA LYS A 26 14.62 11.62 0.41
C LYS A 26 13.61 10.64 -0.19
N VAL A 27 12.35 11.07 -0.37
CA VAL A 27 11.36 10.35 -1.17
C VAL A 27 11.32 10.95 -2.59
N HIS A 28 11.44 10.10 -3.62
CA HIS A 28 11.16 10.44 -5.01
C HIS A 28 9.74 9.97 -5.34
N ALA A 29 8.84 10.92 -5.47
CA ALA A 29 7.46 10.63 -5.87
C ALA A 29 7.36 10.46 -7.39
N VAL A 30 6.64 9.44 -7.82
CA VAL A 30 6.36 9.12 -9.22
C VAL A 30 4.85 9.27 -9.46
N GLU A 31 4.48 10.17 -10.37
CA GLU A 31 3.09 10.29 -10.80
C GLU A 31 2.65 9.05 -11.59
N THR A 32 1.53 8.48 -11.20
CA THR A 32 0.93 7.30 -11.83
C THR A 32 -0.58 7.48 -11.95
N GLU A 33 -1.19 6.89 -12.97
CA GLU A 33 -2.63 6.97 -13.18
C GLU A 33 -3.40 6.01 -12.26
N ASP A 34 -2.82 4.84 -12.01
CA ASP A 34 -3.44 3.72 -11.28
C ASP A 34 -2.78 3.43 -9.91
N GLY A 35 -1.90 4.31 -9.44
CA GLY A 35 -1.18 4.13 -8.16
C GLY A 35 -0.04 3.11 -8.22
N LYS A 36 0.24 2.52 -9.39
CA LYS A 36 1.29 1.49 -9.54
C LYS A 36 2.54 2.05 -10.21
N ILE A 37 3.70 1.84 -9.60
CA ILE A 37 5.02 2.07 -10.20
C ILE A 37 5.39 0.85 -11.05
N ARG A 38 6.06 1.12 -12.17
CA ARG A 38 6.60 0.12 -13.09
C ARG A 38 8.11 0.26 -13.25
N PRO A 39 8.82 -0.77 -13.73
CA PRO A 39 10.27 -0.72 -13.97
C PRO A 39 10.75 0.51 -14.75
N GLU A 40 9.99 0.92 -15.77
CA GLU A 40 10.30 2.10 -16.60
C GLU A 40 10.22 3.42 -15.81
N ASP A 41 9.37 3.51 -14.82
CA ASP A 41 9.27 4.72 -13.97
C ASP A 41 10.46 4.82 -13.03
N ILE A 42 10.88 3.69 -12.45
CA ILE A 42 12.08 3.59 -11.62
C ILE A 42 13.32 3.95 -12.46
N ARG A 43 13.40 3.44 -13.69
CA ARG A 43 14.48 3.73 -14.64
C ARG A 43 14.64 5.24 -14.87
N LYS A 44 13.54 5.95 -15.11
CA LYS A 44 13.56 7.42 -15.30
C LYS A 44 14.20 8.14 -14.11
N ILE A 45 13.89 7.71 -12.88
CA ILE A 45 14.48 8.31 -11.67
C ILE A 45 15.98 8.00 -11.58
N ILE A 46 16.40 6.77 -11.86
CA ILE A 46 17.81 6.38 -11.84
C ILE A 46 18.60 7.18 -12.88
N ASP A 47 18.07 7.31 -14.09
CA ASP A 47 18.75 7.95 -15.21
C ASP A 47 19.03 9.46 -14.98
N VAL A 48 18.13 10.16 -14.28
CA VAL A 48 18.34 11.59 -13.95
C VAL A 48 19.21 11.79 -12.69
N HIS A 49 19.56 10.72 -11.95
CA HIS A 49 20.36 10.79 -10.72
C HIS A 49 21.76 10.19 -10.89
N GLN A 50 22.47 10.60 -11.96
CA GLN A 50 23.81 10.09 -12.28
C GLN A 50 24.95 10.99 -11.79
N ASN A 51 24.67 12.22 -11.31
CA ASN A 51 25.68 13.17 -10.89
C ASN A 51 26.13 12.91 -9.44
N LYS A 52 26.98 11.92 -9.25
CA LYS A 52 27.58 11.56 -7.95
C LYS A 52 28.80 12.44 -7.68
N PRO A 53 29.00 12.93 -6.42
CA PRO A 53 28.23 12.70 -5.19
C PRO A 53 27.14 13.76 -4.92
N HIS A 54 26.76 14.59 -5.88
CA HIS A 54 25.85 15.71 -5.66
C HIS A 54 24.37 15.30 -5.50
N GLN A 55 24.01 14.11 -5.95
CA GLN A 55 22.65 13.58 -5.88
C GLN A 55 22.58 12.36 -4.95
N VAL A 56 21.41 12.18 -4.32
CA VAL A 56 21.14 11.00 -3.46
C VAL A 56 21.10 9.71 -4.30
N LYS A 57 21.53 8.61 -3.69
CA LYS A 57 21.50 7.29 -4.30
C LYS A 57 20.14 6.61 -4.00
N GLN A 58 19.46 6.12 -5.02
CA GLN A 58 18.27 5.30 -4.83
C GLN A 58 18.67 3.97 -4.19
N LYS A 59 17.91 3.51 -3.19
CA LYS A 59 18.18 2.25 -2.52
C LYS A 59 16.94 1.39 -2.31
N LEU A 60 15.75 1.99 -2.24
CA LEU A 60 14.51 1.29 -1.96
C LEU A 60 13.42 1.74 -2.94
N VAL A 61 12.63 0.78 -3.39
CA VAL A 61 11.33 0.99 -4.05
C VAL A 61 10.24 0.60 -3.07
N TYR A 62 9.33 1.52 -2.81
CA TYR A 62 8.15 1.32 -1.98
C TYR A 62 6.91 1.24 -2.87
N ILE A 63 6.10 0.22 -2.67
CA ILE A 63 4.79 0.08 -3.28
C ILE A 63 3.77 -0.33 -2.23
N SER A 64 2.48 -0.08 -2.48
CA SER A 64 1.37 -0.58 -1.65
C SER A 64 0.57 -1.63 -2.39
N ASN A 65 0.15 -2.70 -1.72
CA ASN A 65 -0.81 -3.67 -2.25
C ASN A 65 -1.89 -4.02 -1.20
N SER A 66 -3.16 -3.60 -1.43
CA SER A 66 -3.66 -2.76 -2.53
C SER A 66 -3.10 -1.33 -2.48
N THR A 67 -3.06 -0.67 -3.63
CA THR A 67 -2.63 0.73 -3.72
C THR A 67 -3.62 1.67 -3.02
N GLU A 68 -3.23 2.92 -2.81
CA GLU A 68 -4.06 3.94 -2.17
C GLU A 68 -5.30 4.31 -3.00
N VAL A 69 -5.31 3.98 -4.28
CA VAL A 69 -6.48 4.13 -5.18
C VAL A 69 -7.22 2.81 -5.43
N GLY A 70 -6.92 1.77 -4.65
CA GLY A 70 -7.65 0.50 -4.61
C GLY A 70 -7.30 -0.51 -5.70
N THR A 71 -6.33 -0.23 -6.56
CA THR A 71 -5.81 -1.20 -7.53
C THR A 71 -4.90 -2.23 -6.87
N ILE A 72 -4.62 -3.33 -7.54
CA ILE A 72 -3.70 -4.37 -7.06
C ILE A 72 -2.63 -4.67 -8.10
N TYR A 73 -1.45 -5.06 -7.62
CA TYR A 73 -0.40 -5.61 -8.48
C TYR A 73 -0.74 -7.05 -8.84
N SER A 74 -0.57 -7.41 -10.11
CA SER A 74 -0.58 -8.80 -10.56
C SER A 74 0.75 -9.48 -10.21
N LYS A 75 0.76 -10.81 -10.25
CA LYS A 75 1.96 -11.63 -10.02
C LYS A 75 3.08 -11.26 -10.99
N LYS A 76 2.74 -11.03 -12.26
CA LYS A 76 3.71 -10.60 -13.26
C LYS A 76 4.32 -9.25 -12.92
N GLU A 77 3.51 -8.26 -12.55
CA GLU A 77 3.98 -6.92 -12.20
C GLU A 77 4.91 -6.96 -10.97
N LEU A 78 4.58 -7.77 -9.95
CA LEU A 78 5.42 -7.92 -8.76
C LEU A 78 6.77 -8.57 -9.10
N ILE A 79 6.77 -9.63 -9.93
CA ILE A 79 7.99 -10.30 -10.38
C ILE A 79 8.86 -9.36 -11.21
N ASP A 80 8.28 -8.64 -12.17
CA ASP A 80 9.00 -7.69 -13.02
C ASP A 80 9.67 -6.59 -12.18
N LEU A 81 8.95 -6.04 -11.17
CA LEU A 81 9.50 -5.06 -10.24
C LEU A 81 10.64 -5.63 -9.39
N TYR A 82 10.45 -6.82 -8.82
CA TYR A 82 11.47 -7.46 -7.98
C TYR A 82 12.74 -7.73 -8.78
N GLN A 83 12.62 -8.32 -9.97
CA GLN A 83 13.76 -8.59 -10.85
C GLN A 83 14.49 -7.30 -11.20
N PHE A 84 13.75 -6.25 -11.58
CA PHE A 84 14.32 -4.94 -11.86
C PHE A 84 15.06 -4.36 -10.65
N CYS A 85 14.48 -4.47 -9.45
CA CYS A 85 15.14 -4.01 -8.23
C CYS A 85 16.44 -4.76 -7.96
N GLN A 86 16.46 -6.10 -8.09
CA GLN A 86 17.67 -6.91 -7.92
C GLN A 86 18.77 -6.52 -8.92
N GLU A 87 18.44 -6.36 -10.19
CA GLU A 87 19.38 -5.94 -11.25
C GLU A 87 20.00 -4.56 -11.01
N ASN A 88 19.30 -3.68 -10.28
CA ASN A 88 19.74 -2.30 -10.01
C ASN A 88 20.21 -2.09 -8.55
N ASN A 89 20.39 -3.14 -7.76
CA ASN A 89 20.78 -3.09 -6.33
C ASN A 89 19.84 -2.22 -5.48
N LEU A 90 18.54 -2.33 -5.74
CA LEU A 90 17.45 -1.73 -5.00
C LEU A 90 16.74 -2.78 -4.15
N PHE A 91 16.24 -2.40 -3.00
CA PHE A 91 15.29 -3.21 -2.25
C PHE A 91 13.86 -2.94 -2.71
N LEU A 92 13.02 -3.97 -2.70
CA LEU A 92 11.58 -3.85 -2.90
C LEU A 92 10.84 -4.04 -1.58
N PHE A 93 10.14 -3.00 -1.14
CA PHE A 93 9.28 -3.01 0.03
C PHE A 93 7.82 -2.90 -0.36
N VAL A 94 6.97 -3.76 0.21
CA VAL A 94 5.52 -3.72 0.01
C VAL A 94 4.82 -3.31 1.30
N ASP A 95 4.14 -2.16 1.27
CA ASP A 95 3.15 -1.79 2.27
C ASP A 95 1.89 -2.63 2.06
N GLY A 96 1.72 -3.60 2.93
CA GLY A 96 0.58 -4.51 2.92
C GLY A 96 -0.47 -4.14 3.97
N ALA A 97 -0.67 -2.85 4.30
CA ALA A 97 -1.68 -2.41 5.26
C ALA A 97 -3.10 -2.94 4.94
N ARG A 98 -3.35 -3.24 3.66
CA ARG A 98 -4.57 -3.92 3.17
C ARG A 98 -4.25 -5.19 2.37
N LEU A 99 -3.20 -5.89 2.74
CA LEU A 99 -2.75 -7.09 1.99
C LEU A 99 -3.83 -8.17 1.95
N GLY A 100 -4.54 -8.41 3.05
CA GLY A 100 -5.66 -9.36 3.08
C GLY A 100 -6.73 -9.03 2.03
N HIS A 101 -7.09 -7.76 1.91
CA HIS A 101 -8.08 -7.32 0.92
C HIS A 101 -7.56 -7.46 -0.52
N ALA A 102 -6.27 -7.21 -0.76
CA ALA A 102 -5.66 -7.44 -2.07
C ALA A 102 -5.63 -8.93 -2.42
N LEU A 103 -5.24 -9.81 -1.48
CA LEU A 103 -5.20 -11.25 -1.67
C LEU A 103 -6.58 -11.87 -1.93
N MET A 104 -7.63 -11.29 -1.35
CA MET A 104 -9.02 -11.75 -1.53
C MET A 104 -9.79 -10.98 -2.60
N ALA A 105 -9.13 -10.15 -3.40
CA ALA A 105 -9.75 -9.51 -4.55
C ALA A 105 -10.00 -10.52 -5.68
N GLU A 106 -11.14 -10.41 -6.37
CA GLU A 106 -11.56 -11.33 -7.46
C GLU A 106 -10.50 -11.47 -8.56
N THR A 107 -9.76 -10.40 -8.85
CA THR A 107 -8.73 -10.36 -9.90
C THR A 107 -7.32 -10.68 -9.42
N ASN A 108 -7.17 -11.06 -8.15
CA ASN A 108 -5.86 -11.37 -7.59
C ASN A 108 -5.32 -12.72 -8.08
N ASP A 109 -4.04 -12.75 -8.44
CA ASP A 109 -3.28 -13.94 -8.82
C ASP A 109 -2.03 -14.18 -7.94
N LEU A 110 -1.90 -13.42 -6.82
CA LEU A 110 -0.81 -13.51 -5.86
C LEU A 110 -1.20 -14.34 -4.63
N THR A 111 -0.20 -14.97 -4.03
CA THR A 111 -0.28 -15.65 -2.72
C THR A 111 0.67 -14.98 -1.72
N LEU A 112 0.53 -15.27 -0.43
CA LEU A 112 1.51 -14.82 0.59
C LEU A 112 2.93 -15.34 0.32
N GLU A 113 3.06 -16.54 -0.24
CA GLU A 113 4.35 -17.11 -0.62
C GLU A 113 5.03 -16.29 -1.72
N ASP A 114 4.26 -15.69 -2.63
CA ASP A 114 4.80 -14.81 -3.67
C ASP A 114 5.40 -13.54 -3.07
N PHE A 115 4.78 -12.96 -2.03
CA PHE A 115 5.38 -11.83 -1.30
C PHE A 115 6.65 -12.24 -0.55
N GLY A 116 6.66 -13.43 0.06
CA GLY A 116 7.87 -14.00 0.66
C GLY A 116 9.00 -14.19 -0.34
N LYS A 117 8.70 -14.43 -1.61
CA LYS A 117 9.65 -14.78 -2.65
C LYS A 117 10.11 -13.59 -3.50
N TYR A 118 9.23 -12.64 -3.71
CA TYR A 118 9.43 -11.53 -4.65
C TYR A 118 9.39 -10.15 -3.98
N THR A 119 9.76 -10.07 -2.69
CA THR A 119 10.00 -8.82 -1.96
C THR A 119 11.19 -8.98 -1.02
N ASP A 120 11.87 -7.87 -0.70
CA ASP A 120 12.91 -7.88 0.34
C ASP A 120 12.29 -7.77 1.74
N ALA A 121 11.20 -7.01 1.86
CA ALA A 121 10.39 -6.95 3.08
C ALA A 121 8.96 -6.49 2.73
N PHE A 122 8.00 -6.82 3.61
CA PHE A 122 6.64 -6.33 3.48
C PHE A 122 5.92 -6.26 4.83
N TYR A 123 4.91 -5.39 4.93
CA TYR A 123 3.92 -5.45 6.00
C TYR A 123 2.89 -6.53 5.69
N TRP A 124 2.54 -7.28 6.71
CA TRP A 124 1.31 -8.04 6.73
C TRP A 124 0.32 -7.30 7.64
N GLY A 125 -0.58 -6.54 7.03
CA GLY A 125 -1.46 -5.61 7.70
C GLY A 125 -2.47 -6.30 8.63
N GLY A 126 -2.51 -5.87 9.89
CA GLY A 126 -3.40 -6.41 10.90
C GLY A 126 -4.53 -5.45 11.29
N THR A 127 -4.23 -4.17 11.55
CA THR A 127 -5.18 -3.21 12.13
C THR A 127 -6.38 -2.87 11.23
N LYS A 128 -6.22 -2.97 9.92
CA LYS A 128 -7.33 -2.79 8.96
C LYS A 128 -8.06 -4.09 8.63
N ASN A 129 -7.68 -5.20 9.27
CA ASN A 129 -8.23 -6.53 9.00
C ASN A 129 -8.43 -7.37 10.28
N GLY A 130 -8.90 -6.74 11.36
CA GLY A 130 -9.36 -7.41 12.57
C GLY A 130 -8.41 -7.41 13.76
N ALA A 131 -7.13 -7.03 13.62
CA ALA A 131 -6.26 -6.85 14.77
C ALA A 131 -6.63 -5.59 15.56
N LEU A 132 -6.54 -5.67 16.88
CA LEU A 132 -6.78 -4.51 17.75
C LEU A 132 -5.62 -3.51 17.69
N ILE A 133 -4.40 -4.00 17.47
CA ILE A 133 -3.17 -3.20 17.50
C ILE A 133 -2.05 -3.92 16.73
N GLY A 134 -1.26 -3.15 15.98
CA GLY A 134 -0.01 -3.60 15.37
C GLY A 134 -0.16 -4.25 14.01
N GLU A 135 1.00 -4.40 13.38
CA GLU A 135 1.20 -4.99 12.07
C GLU A 135 2.30 -6.04 12.17
N ALA A 136 2.32 -7.04 11.29
CA ALA A 136 3.44 -7.95 11.18
C ALA A 136 4.40 -7.45 10.08
N MET A 137 5.69 -7.31 10.43
CA MET A 137 6.75 -7.06 9.46
C MET A 137 7.40 -8.38 9.08
N VAL A 138 7.40 -8.70 7.80
CA VAL A 138 8.13 -9.84 7.23
C VAL A 138 9.35 -9.31 6.49
N ILE A 139 10.53 -9.80 6.85
CA ILE A 139 11.81 -9.40 6.26
C ILE A 139 12.42 -10.64 5.64
N ASN A 140 12.45 -10.69 4.30
CA ASN A 140 12.94 -11.82 3.54
C ASN A 140 14.45 -11.72 3.26
N ASN A 141 14.96 -10.49 3.13
CA ASN A 141 16.36 -10.22 2.81
C ASN A 141 17.23 -10.26 4.06
N GLU A 142 18.27 -11.11 4.07
CA GLU A 142 19.18 -11.31 5.21
C GLU A 142 19.95 -10.03 5.59
N GLU A 143 20.32 -9.19 4.60
CA GLU A 143 20.99 -7.91 4.87
C GLU A 143 20.14 -7.01 5.75
N LEU A 144 18.81 -6.97 5.52
CA LEU A 144 17.87 -6.17 6.29
C LEU A 144 17.55 -6.77 7.66
N GLN A 145 17.66 -8.10 7.81
CA GLN A 145 17.40 -8.78 9.08
C GLN A 145 18.44 -8.45 10.15
N SER A 146 19.73 -8.38 9.75
CA SER A 146 20.86 -8.31 10.67
C SER A 146 20.80 -7.14 11.67
N GLU A 147 20.37 -5.97 11.21
CA GLU A 147 20.32 -4.74 12.01
C GLU A 147 18.90 -4.39 12.52
N PHE A 148 17.88 -5.10 12.07
CA PHE A 148 16.47 -4.75 12.34
C PHE A 148 16.16 -4.68 13.84
N GLY A 149 16.69 -5.61 14.64
CA GLY A 149 16.48 -5.65 16.08
C GLY A 149 17.00 -4.39 16.79
N PHE A 150 18.15 -3.86 16.35
CA PHE A 150 18.71 -2.61 16.88
C PHE A 150 17.83 -1.40 16.52
N HIS A 151 17.39 -1.31 15.28
CA HIS A 151 16.47 -0.26 14.83
C HIS A 151 15.15 -0.29 15.59
N LEU A 152 14.56 -1.48 15.75
CA LEU A 152 13.33 -1.68 16.52
C LEU A 152 13.48 -1.18 17.97
N LYS A 153 14.59 -1.55 18.64
CA LYS A 153 14.90 -1.12 20.00
C LYS A 153 15.12 0.39 20.09
N GLN A 154 15.92 0.94 19.17
CA GLN A 154 16.28 2.36 19.14
C GLN A 154 15.07 3.26 18.91
N LYS A 155 14.09 2.82 18.10
CA LYS A 155 12.85 3.54 17.83
C LYS A 155 11.74 3.31 18.88
N GLY A 156 12.04 2.58 19.95
CA GLY A 156 11.09 2.32 21.05
C GLY A 156 9.99 1.30 20.73
N ALA A 157 10.12 0.56 19.61
CA ALA A 157 9.11 -0.38 19.13
C ALA A 157 9.29 -1.81 19.67
N MET A 158 10.38 -2.10 20.42
CA MET A 158 10.59 -3.40 21.04
C MET A 158 9.84 -3.46 22.38
N LEU A 159 8.64 -4.03 22.34
CA LEU A 159 7.77 -4.16 23.52
C LEU A 159 8.22 -5.32 24.41
N ALA A 160 8.24 -5.09 25.73
CA ALA A 160 8.55 -6.14 26.72
C ALA A 160 7.53 -7.31 26.69
N LYS A 161 6.30 -7.05 26.27
CA LYS A 161 5.19 -8.01 26.13
C LYS A 161 4.74 -8.14 24.67
N GLY A 162 5.67 -8.12 23.73
CA GLY A 162 5.39 -8.18 22.27
C GLY A 162 4.55 -9.37 21.83
N ARG A 163 4.53 -10.48 22.60
CA ARG A 163 3.65 -11.62 22.35
C ARG A 163 2.16 -11.26 22.27
N LEU A 164 1.71 -10.14 22.87
CA LEU A 164 0.33 -9.68 22.76
C LEU A 164 -0.04 -9.33 21.30
N LEU A 165 0.93 -8.82 20.54
CA LEU A 165 0.75 -8.58 19.10
C LEU A 165 0.74 -9.90 18.33
N GLY A 166 1.66 -10.83 18.66
CA GLY A 166 1.74 -12.14 18.00
C GLY A 166 0.51 -13.00 18.19
N ILE A 167 -0.11 -12.98 19.37
CA ILE A 167 -1.35 -13.72 19.68
C ILE A 167 -2.50 -13.27 18.75
N GLN A 168 -2.61 -11.99 18.43
CA GLN A 168 -3.63 -11.49 17.50
C GLN A 168 -3.45 -12.10 16.10
N PHE A 169 -2.22 -12.14 15.60
CA PHE A 169 -1.93 -12.78 14.31
C PHE A 169 -2.16 -14.28 14.36
N GLN A 170 -1.83 -14.95 15.48
CA GLN A 170 -2.11 -16.37 15.66
C GLN A 170 -3.62 -16.65 15.55
N GLU A 171 -4.46 -15.84 16.19
CA GLU A 171 -5.93 -16.00 16.11
C GLU A 171 -6.48 -15.60 14.73
N LEU A 172 -5.97 -14.53 14.13
CA LEU A 172 -6.39 -14.11 12.79
C LEU A 172 -6.06 -15.14 11.70
N LEU A 173 -4.95 -15.89 11.85
CA LEU A 173 -4.53 -16.91 10.89
C LEU A 173 -5.17 -18.27 11.14
N LYS A 174 -5.81 -18.43 12.30
CA LYS A 174 -6.51 -19.66 12.63
C LYS A 174 -7.79 -19.77 11.80
N ASP A 175 -7.99 -20.95 11.21
CA ASP A 175 -9.19 -21.29 10.44
C ASP A 175 -9.50 -20.22 9.33
N ASP A 176 -8.47 -19.62 8.73
CA ASP A 176 -8.53 -18.64 7.66
C ASP A 176 -9.28 -17.32 7.98
N LEU A 177 -9.52 -17.02 9.26
CA LEU A 177 -10.28 -15.85 9.69
C LEU A 177 -9.81 -14.54 9.09
N TYR A 178 -8.48 -14.36 8.94
CA TYR A 178 -7.88 -13.17 8.31
C TYR A 178 -8.39 -12.94 6.88
N PHE A 179 -8.47 -14.02 6.11
CA PHE A 179 -8.91 -13.99 4.71
C PHE A 179 -10.43 -13.86 4.61
N ASP A 180 -11.17 -14.50 5.48
CA ASP A 180 -12.63 -14.40 5.53
C ASP A 180 -13.10 -12.98 5.85
N LEU A 181 -12.47 -12.29 6.81
CA LEU A 181 -12.75 -10.90 7.13
C LEU A 181 -12.49 -9.97 5.93
N ALA A 182 -11.35 -10.16 5.26
CA ALA A 182 -10.99 -9.39 4.07
C ALA A 182 -11.97 -9.64 2.91
N ASN A 183 -12.33 -10.90 2.67
CA ASN A 183 -13.28 -11.29 1.64
C ASN A 183 -14.67 -10.68 1.90
N LEU A 184 -15.17 -10.74 3.13
CA LEU A 184 -16.43 -10.13 3.52
C LEU A 184 -16.44 -8.61 3.27
N ALA A 185 -15.35 -7.92 3.62
CA ALA A 185 -15.20 -6.49 3.37
C ALA A 185 -15.22 -6.17 1.87
N ASN A 186 -14.48 -6.94 1.05
CA ASN A 186 -14.47 -6.78 -0.40
C ASN A 186 -15.86 -7.01 -0.99
N GLN A 187 -16.55 -8.08 -0.61
CA GLN A 187 -17.91 -8.39 -1.09
C GLN A 187 -18.89 -7.25 -0.79
N ASN A 188 -18.82 -6.65 0.40
CA ASN A 188 -19.69 -5.54 0.78
C ASN A 188 -19.35 -4.28 -0.03
N ALA A 189 -18.07 -3.96 -0.23
CA ALA A 189 -17.64 -2.87 -1.08
C ALA A 189 -18.12 -3.06 -2.53
N MET A 190 -18.06 -4.28 -3.07
CA MET A 190 -18.54 -4.57 -4.44
C MET A 190 -20.07 -4.44 -4.57
N LYS A 191 -20.84 -4.72 -3.51
CA LYS A 191 -22.29 -4.44 -3.50
C LYS A 191 -22.57 -2.94 -3.60
N ILE A 192 -21.84 -2.14 -2.83
CA ILE A 192 -21.95 -0.67 -2.86
C ILE A 192 -21.52 -0.15 -4.23
N LYS A 193 -20.38 -0.63 -4.77
CA LYS A 193 -19.88 -0.28 -6.11
C LYS A 193 -20.94 -0.54 -7.17
N LYS A 194 -21.57 -1.70 -7.13
CA LYS A 194 -22.64 -2.08 -8.06
C LYS A 194 -23.83 -1.11 -8.01
N SER A 195 -24.27 -0.72 -6.81
CA SER A 195 -25.36 0.25 -6.67
C SER A 195 -25.01 1.62 -7.26
N PHE A 196 -23.78 2.07 -7.12
CA PHE A 196 -23.31 3.29 -7.80
C PHE A 196 -23.26 3.14 -9.32
N GLN A 197 -22.86 1.97 -9.84
CA GLN A 197 -22.85 1.69 -11.27
C GLN A 197 -24.27 1.69 -11.87
N GLU A 198 -25.25 1.12 -11.15
CA GLU A 198 -26.66 1.07 -11.59
C GLU A 198 -27.27 2.48 -11.75
N ILE A 199 -26.81 3.47 -11.03
CA ILE A 199 -27.23 4.87 -11.20
C ILE A 199 -26.32 5.67 -12.14
N GLY A 200 -25.41 5.00 -12.87
CA GLY A 200 -24.55 5.64 -13.87
C GLY A 200 -23.36 6.40 -13.29
N CYS A 201 -22.93 6.10 -12.05
CA CYS A 201 -21.78 6.76 -11.44
C CYS A 201 -20.46 6.26 -12.05
N HIS A 202 -19.55 7.17 -12.36
CA HIS A 202 -18.17 6.87 -12.74
C HIS A 202 -17.26 6.71 -11.53
N PHE A 203 -16.12 6.05 -11.71
CA PHE A 203 -15.13 5.81 -10.66
C PHE A 203 -13.77 6.37 -11.06
N LEU A 204 -12.99 6.81 -10.06
CA LEU A 204 -11.63 7.31 -10.26
C LEU A 204 -10.68 6.20 -10.72
N SER A 205 -10.87 4.99 -10.22
CA SER A 205 -10.06 3.81 -10.50
C SER A 205 -10.92 2.56 -10.54
N GLU A 206 -10.45 1.55 -11.26
CA GLU A 206 -11.05 0.21 -11.24
C GLU A 206 -10.53 -0.54 -10.01
N THR A 207 -11.43 -0.86 -9.06
CA THR A 207 -11.07 -1.53 -7.82
C THR A 207 -11.86 -2.81 -7.61
N PHE A 208 -11.25 -3.78 -6.95
CA PHE A 208 -11.85 -5.07 -6.54
C PHE A 208 -11.63 -5.34 -5.04
N THR A 209 -11.22 -4.32 -4.29
CA THR A 209 -10.93 -4.39 -2.85
C THR A 209 -12.00 -3.66 -2.03
N ASN A 210 -11.77 -3.56 -0.72
CA ASN A 210 -12.65 -2.86 0.20
C ASN A 210 -12.64 -1.33 0.08
N GLN A 211 -11.94 -0.76 -0.89
CA GLN A 211 -11.93 0.68 -1.15
C GLN A 211 -12.50 0.95 -2.54
N ILE A 212 -13.50 1.82 -2.62
CA ILE A 212 -14.10 2.28 -3.88
C ILE A 212 -14.06 3.80 -3.96
N PHE A 213 -13.95 4.33 -5.19
CA PHE A 213 -13.73 5.75 -5.43
C PHE A 213 -14.75 6.31 -6.43
N PRO A 214 -16.07 6.39 -6.08
CA PRO A 214 -17.06 6.97 -6.95
C PRO A 214 -16.84 8.49 -7.12
N ILE A 215 -17.10 8.99 -8.33
CA ILE A 215 -17.08 10.41 -8.68
C ILE A 215 -18.50 10.96 -8.57
N LEU A 216 -18.72 11.87 -7.64
CA LEU A 216 -20.01 12.43 -7.32
C LEU A 216 -20.03 13.94 -7.54
N ASN A 217 -21.22 14.51 -7.80
CA ASN A 217 -21.41 15.96 -7.77
C ASN A 217 -21.27 16.48 -6.34
N ASN A 218 -20.74 17.69 -6.17
CA ASN A 218 -20.56 18.28 -4.83
C ASN A 218 -21.88 18.36 -4.05
N SER A 219 -23.00 18.64 -4.70
CA SER A 219 -24.34 18.63 -4.06
C SER A 219 -24.78 17.24 -3.58
N GLN A 220 -24.36 16.16 -4.28
CA GLN A 220 -24.62 14.79 -3.81
C GLN A 220 -23.73 14.46 -2.59
N ILE A 221 -22.48 14.92 -2.60
CA ILE A 221 -21.55 14.77 -1.48
C ILE A 221 -22.10 15.45 -0.23
N GLU A 222 -22.54 16.71 -0.34
CA GLU A 222 -23.17 17.45 0.76
C GLU A 222 -24.36 16.70 1.36
N LYS A 223 -25.28 16.23 0.51
CA LYS A 223 -26.46 15.48 0.94
C LYS A 223 -26.13 14.15 1.60
N LEU A 224 -25.15 13.41 1.09
CA LEU A 224 -24.70 12.15 1.68
C LEU A 224 -24.02 12.38 3.03
N SER A 225 -23.26 13.47 3.17
CA SER A 225 -22.55 13.83 4.41
C SER A 225 -23.49 14.16 5.59
N GLU A 226 -24.78 14.37 5.34
CA GLU A 226 -25.77 14.49 6.42
C GLU A 226 -25.96 13.20 7.24
N ASN A 227 -25.66 12.04 6.61
CA ASN A 227 -25.92 10.73 7.21
C ASN A 227 -24.73 9.77 7.21
N PHE A 228 -23.68 10.07 6.45
CA PHE A 228 -22.52 9.19 6.27
C PHE A 228 -21.23 9.97 6.32
N ASP A 229 -20.20 9.40 6.98
CA ASP A 229 -18.83 9.89 6.96
C ASP A 229 -18.03 9.20 5.88
N PHE A 230 -17.37 9.98 5.02
CA PHE A 230 -16.43 9.49 4.00
C PHE A 230 -15.44 10.61 3.63
N TYR A 231 -14.34 10.23 2.95
CA TYR A 231 -13.32 11.19 2.55
C TYR A 231 -13.58 11.74 1.13
N VAL A 232 -13.52 13.06 0.96
CA VAL A 232 -13.28 13.65 -0.36
C VAL A 232 -11.81 13.37 -0.72
N TRP A 233 -11.63 12.47 -1.67
CA TRP A 233 -10.30 11.97 -2.03
C TRP A 233 -9.57 12.89 -3.00
N LYS A 234 -10.28 13.34 -4.04
CA LYS A 234 -9.70 14.18 -5.10
C LYS A 234 -10.78 15.04 -5.75
N LYS A 235 -10.52 16.35 -5.87
CA LYS A 235 -11.33 17.23 -6.72
C LYS A 235 -11.07 16.87 -8.19
N ILE A 236 -12.12 16.61 -8.96
CA ILE A 236 -12.05 16.28 -10.39
C ILE A 236 -12.19 17.55 -11.22
N ASP A 237 -13.23 18.37 -10.92
CA ASP A 237 -13.49 19.67 -11.52
C ASP A 237 -14.22 20.57 -10.52
N GLU A 238 -14.82 21.68 -10.99
CA GLU A 238 -15.52 22.62 -10.10
C GLU A 238 -16.82 22.04 -9.52
N GLU A 239 -17.42 21.04 -10.16
CA GLU A 239 -18.72 20.46 -9.79
C GLU A 239 -18.61 19.06 -9.17
N LYS A 240 -17.49 18.36 -9.40
CA LYS A 240 -17.34 16.94 -9.06
C LYS A 240 -16.09 16.64 -8.28
N SER A 241 -16.22 15.70 -7.36
CA SER A 241 -15.09 15.12 -6.62
C SER A 241 -15.20 13.61 -6.54
N ALA A 242 -14.06 12.93 -6.49
CA ALA A 242 -14.00 11.52 -6.12
C ALA A 242 -14.02 11.42 -4.60
N VAL A 243 -14.85 10.54 -4.07
CA VAL A 243 -14.89 10.22 -2.64
C VAL A 243 -14.37 8.82 -2.40
N ARG A 244 -13.76 8.57 -1.23
CA ARG A 244 -13.34 7.23 -0.82
C ARG A 244 -14.34 6.66 0.16
N ILE A 245 -14.88 5.50 -0.19
CA ILE A 245 -15.80 4.69 0.60
C ILE A 245 -15.13 3.36 0.93
#